data_6dc223ab3775c3037356a8ef38750557
#
_entry.id   6dc223ab3775c3037356a8ef38750557
#
_cell.length_a   1.000
_cell.length_b   1.000
_cell.length_c   1.000
_cell.angle_alpha   90.00
_cell.angle_beta   90.00
_cell.angle_gamma   90.00
#
_symmetry.space_group_name_H-M   'P 1'
#
loop_
_entity.id
_entity.type
_entity.pdbx_description
1 polymer ?
#
loop_
_entity_poly.entity_id
_entity_poly.type
_entity_poly.pdbx_seq_one_letter_code
_entity_poly.pdbx_strand_id
1 'polypeptide(L)'
;EWLSSLRGRAFDEVARTIRMVLPVGDDDHLVHDDRSGICVFAHGQLTPVARLSEGYRSVFAMIADICRNMLEHWSNLEIAQGVVLVDEIEMHLHPRWKMRVMSSLRKAFPRVQFIVTTHDPLCVRGMDNGEVVVLTRNERGGITTLADLPDVSGMRAEQLLTSEYFGLSSTIDPDLHLGIARLAEGVASDPALQIGAEADELVSRLTVGDSASAQIIQEALLQYLREREKPLDALSPNARATAVGAVFRALRSSRAE
;
A
#
# COMPACT_ATOMS: atom_id res chain seq x y z
N GLU A 1 2.64 -32.37 1.87
CA GLU A 1 2.18 -33.75 2.13
C GLU A 1 0.67 -33.83 2.37
N TRP A 2 0.09 -33.10 3.35
CA TRP A 2 -1.34 -33.13 3.63
C TRP A 2 -2.21 -32.81 2.40
N LEU A 3 -1.99 -31.68 1.72
CA LEU A 3 -2.77 -31.31 0.54
C LEU A 3 -2.64 -32.34 -0.59
N SER A 4 -1.49 -32.97 -0.73
CA SER A 4 -1.29 -34.05 -1.71
C SER A 4 -2.05 -35.34 -1.37
N SER A 5 -2.51 -35.49 -0.13
CA SER A 5 -3.35 -36.63 0.28
C SER A 5 -4.84 -36.41 0.02
N LEU A 6 -5.27 -35.16 -0.14
CA LEU A 6 -6.67 -34.83 -0.41
C LEU A 6 -7.09 -35.28 -1.82
N ARG A 7 -8.35 -35.69 -1.95
CA ARG A 7 -8.96 -36.10 -3.22
C ARG A 7 -10.39 -35.58 -3.33
N GLY A 8 -10.88 -35.46 -4.57
CA GLY A 8 -12.25 -35.08 -4.88
C GLY A 8 -12.65 -33.75 -4.24
N ARG A 9 -13.83 -33.69 -3.65
CA ARG A 9 -14.43 -32.44 -3.13
C ARG A 9 -13.53 -31.70 -2.12
N ALA A 10 -12.82 -32.42 -1.26
CA ALA A 10 -11.95 -31.79 -0.25
C ALA A 10 -10.75 -31.09 -0.92
N PHE A 11 -10.16 -31.69 -1.95
CA PHE A 11 -9.12 -31.05 -2.74
C PHE A 11 -9.65 -29.83 -3.48
N ASP A 12 -10.80 -29.93 -4.14
CA ASP A 12 -11.42 -28.86 -4.94
C ASP A 12 -11.77 -27.65 -4.07
N GLU A 13 -12.24 -27.88 -2.85
CA GLU A 13 -12.56 -26.82 -1.88
C GLU A 13 -11.30 -26.05 -1.45
N VAL A 14 -10.26 -26.76 -1.05
CA VAL A 14 -8.99 -26.15 -0.66
C VAL A 14 -8.33 -25.45 -1.85
N ALA A 15 -8.34 -26.08 -3.02
CA ALA A 15 -7.80 -25.49 -4.25
C ALA A 15 -8.51 -24.17 -4.62
N ARG A 16 -9.84 -24.12 -4.49
CA ARG A 16 -10.63 -22.90 -4.71
C ARG A 16 -10.28 -21.83 -3.70
N THR A 17 -10.15 -22.17 -2.42
CA THR A 17 -9.80 -21.24 -1.36
C THR A 17 -8.40 -20.65 -1.56
N ILE A 18 -7.42 -21.49 -1.89
CA ILE A 18 -6.06 -21.03 -2.23
C ILE A 18 -6.10 -20.08 -3.43
N ARG A 19 -6.86 -20.39 -4.47
CA ARG A 19 -7.01 -19.54 -5.65
C ARG A 19 -7.61 -18.17 -5.34
N MET A 20 -8.54 -18.07 -4.39
CA MET A 20 -9.13 -16.79 -3.98
C MET A 20 -8.12 -15.82 -3.37
N VAL A 21 -7.05 -16.33 -2.78
CA VAL A 21 -6.03 -15.53 -2.10
C VAL A 21 -4.80 -15.31 -2.99
N LEU A 22 -4.40 -16.32 -3.75
CA LEU A 22 -3.30 -16.18 -4.70
C LEU A 22 -3.71 -15.25 -5.87
N PRO A 23 -2.81 -14.39 -6.36
CA PRO A 23 -3.06 -13.53 -7.52
C PRO A 23 -2.82 -14.32 -8.81
N VAL A 24 -3.66 -15.26 -9.03
CA VAL A 24 -3.72 -16.08 -10.24
C VAL A 24 -4.86 -15.57 -11.14
N GLY A 25 -4.79 -15.82 -12.42
CA GLY A 25 -5.82 -15.47 -13.39
C GLY A 25 -7.10 -16.29 -13.20
N ASP A 26 -8.17 -15.88 -13.86
CA ASP A 26 -9.48 -16.56 -13.75
C ASP A 26 -9.44 -18.01 -14.25
N ASP A 27 -8.59 -18.32 -15.23
CA ASP A 27 -8.41 -19.66 -15.78
C ASP A 27 -7.34 -20.49 -15.03
N ASP A 28 -6.59 -19.86 -14.14
CA ASP A 28 -5.55 -20.54 -13.39
C ASP A 28 -6.17 -21.40 -12.28
N HIS A 29 -5.64 -22.60 -12.07
CA HIS A 29 -6.15 -23.53 -11.08
C HIS A 29 -5.07 -24.46 -10.53
N LEU A 30 -5.34 -25.02 -9.36
CA LEU A 30 -4.50 -26.03 -8.77
C LEU A 30 -4.90 -27.41 -9.29
N VAL A 31 -3.91 -28.21 -9.60
CA VAL A 31 -4.09 -29.60 -10.03
C VAL A 31 -3.15 -30.51 -9.24
N HIS A 32 -3.59 -31.75 -9.10
CA HIS A 32 -2.75 -32.82 -8.57
C HIS A 32 -2.14 -33.59 -9.76
N ASP A 33 -0.83 -33.50 -9.90
CA ASP A 33 -0.08 -34.27 -10.89
C ASP A 33 0.63 -35.46 -10.22
N ASP A 34 0.47 -36.65 -10.75
CA ASP A 34 1.00 -37.88 -10.14
C ASP A 34 2.54 -37.90 -10.05
N ARG A 35 3.23 -37.14 -10.90
CA ARG A 35 4.69 -37.08 -10.94
C ARG A 35 5.28 -35.91 -10.15
N SER A 36 4.61 -34.77 -10.20
CA SER A 36 5.12 -33.49 -9.70
C SER A 36 4.41 -33.01 -8.42
N GLY A 37 3.39 -33.74 -7.96
CA GLY A 37 2.59 -33.39 -6.81
C GLY A 37 1.61 -32.25 -7.09
N ILE A 38 1.47 -31.30 -6.17
CA ILE A 38 0.59 -30.13 -6.37
C ILE A 38 1.24 -29.15 -7.31
N CYS A 39 0.52 -28.81 -8.37
CA CYS A 39 0.94 -27.85 -9.40
C CYS A 39 -0.09 -26.74 -9.55
N VAL A 40 0.39 -25.57 -9.98
CA VAL A 40 -0.44 -24.49 -10.50
C VAL A 40 -0.43 -24.58 -12.03
N PHE A 41 -1.60 -24.68 -12.62
CA PHE A 41 -1.79 -24.52 -14.04
C PHE A 41 -2.09 -23.05 -14.31
N ALA A 42 -1.19 -22.36 -15.00
CA ALA A 42 -1.30 -20.95 -15.32
C ALA A 42 -0.68 -20.66 -16.69
N HIS A 43 -1.33 -19.82 -17.48
CA HIS A 43 -0.87 -19.44 -18.83
C HIS A 43 -0.52 -20.64 -19.74
N GLY A 44 -1.29 -21.72 -19.65
CA GLY A 44 -1.07 -22.94 -20.41
C GLY A 44 0.11 -23.81 -19.95
N GLN A 45 0.70 -23.50 -18.81
CA GLN A 45 1.84 -24.22 -18.23
C GLN A 45 1.50 -24.82 -16.87
N LEU A 46 2.03 -26.01 -16.64
CA LEU A 46 1.96 -26.70 -15.38
C LEU A 46 3.23 -26.47 -14.57
N THR A 47 3.12 -25.75 -13.46
CA THR A 47 4.27 -25.42 -12.61
C THR A 47 4.09 -26.05 -11.22
N PRO A 48 4.99 -26.95 -10.79
CA PRO A 48 4.97 -27.47 -9.43
C PRO A 48 5.07 -26.35 -8.40
N VAL A 49 4.27 -26.41 -7.30
CA VAL A 49 4.29 -25.41 -6.23
C VAL A 49 5.70 -25.21 -5.68
N ALA A 50 6.52 -26.27 -5.61
CA ALA A 50 7.90 -26.18 -5.15
C ALA A 50 8.81 -25.30 -6.03
N ARG A 51 8.43 -25.02 -7.30
CA ARG A 51 9.16 -24.18 -8.24
C ARG A 51 8.62 -22.75 -8.35
N LEU A 52 7.54 -22.44 -7.63
CA LEU A 52 7.03 -21.06 -7.58
C LEU A 52 7.99 -20.15 -6.81
N SER A 53 7.85 -18.84 -7.00
CA SER A 53 8.63 -17.86 -6.24
C SER A 53 8.33 -18.00 -4.74
N GLU A 54 9.23 -17.49 -3.91
CA GLU A 54 9.12 -17.58 -2.45
C GLU A 54 7.83 -16.95 -1.94
N GLY A 55 7.44 -15.78 -2.45
CA GLY A 55 6.18 -15.13 -2.10
C GLY A 55 4.95 -16.00 -2.38
N TYR A 56 4.91 -16.64 -3.55
CA TYR A 56 3.83 -17.59 -3.87
C TYR A 56 3.80 -18.77 -2.91
N ARG A 57 4.97 -19.35 -2.63
CA ARG A 57 5.06 -20.50 -1.72
C ARG A 57 4.66 -20.17 -0.30
N SER A 58 5.04 -18.99 0.19
CA SER A 58 4.69 -18.51 1.54
C SER A 58 3.18 -18.34 1.69
N VAL A 59 2.53 -17.64 0.76
CA VAL A 59 1.06 -17.49 0.79
C VAL A 59 0.36 -18.84 0.64
N PHE A 60 0.82 -19.65 -0.31
CA PHE A 60 0.28 -20.99 -0.52
C PHE A 60 0.35 -21.84 0.76
N ALA A 61 1.52 -21.85 1.42
CA ALA A 61 1.72 -22.60 2.65
C ALA A 61 0.83 -22.09 3.79
N MET A 62 0.74 -20.77 3.96
CA MET A 62 -0.12 -20.13 4.96
C MET A 62 -1.59 -20.53 4.74
N ILE A 63 -2.12 -20.41 3.52
CA ILE A 63 -3.52 -20.74 3.24
C ILE A 63 -3.77 -22.25 3.41
N ALA A 64 -2.84 -23.09 2.94
CA ALA A 64 -2.96 -24.54 3.10
C ALA A 64 -2.96 -24.96 4.58
N ASP A 65 -2.16 -24.28 5.41
CA ASP A 65 -2.13 -24.54 6.86
C ASP A 65 -3.43 -24.08 7.54
N ILE A 66 -3.95 -22.91 7.21
CA ILE A 66 -5.25 -22.44 7.69
C ILE A 66 -6.36 -23.43 7.29
N CYS A 67 -6.42 -23.83 6.02
CA CYS A 67 -7.40 -24.80 5.54
C CYS A 67 -7.31 -26.13 6.29
N ARG A 68 -6.10 -26.62 6.50
CA ARG A 68 -5.87 -27.86 7.24
C ARG A 68 -6.43 -27.78 8.66
N ASN A 69 -6.05 -26.76 9.41
CA ASN A 69 -6.51 -26.58 10.79
C ASN A 69 -8.03 -26.40 10.85
N MET A 70 -8.63 -25.66 9.91
CA MET A 70 -10.08 -25.50 9.87
C MET A 70 -10.81 -26.83 9.57
N LEU A 71 -10.33 -27.60 8.59
CA LEU A 71 -10.95 -28.86 8.19
C LEU A 71 -10.75 -30.00 9.23
N GLU A 72 -9.86 -29.87 10.20
CA GLU A 72 -9.77 -30.75 11.36
C GLU A 72 -10.98 -30.62 12.30
N HIS A 73 -11.63 -29.45 12.31
CA HIS A 73 -12.73 -29.12 13.22
C HIS A 73 -14.07 -28.88 12.52
N TRP A 74 -14.06 -28.55 11.24
CA TRP A 74 -15.23 -28.19 10.46
C TRP A 74 -15.36 -29.07 9.22
N SER A 75 -16.59 -29.38 8.83
CA SER A 75 -16.87 -30.22 7.65
C SER A 75 -16.59 -29.54 6.32
N ASN A 76 -16.54 -28.20 6.29
CA ASN A 76 -16.18 -27.39 5.14
C ASN A 76 -15.70 -26.00 5.57
N LEU A 77 -15.03 -25.28 4.66
CA LEU A 77 -14.43 -23.98 4.94
C LEU A 77 -15.45 -22.83 4.98
N GLU A 78 -16.62 -22.96 4.36
CA GLU A 78 -17.65 -21.91 4.34
C GLU A 78 -18.27 -21.69 5.73
N ILE A 79 -18.38 -22.74 6.52
CA ILE A 79 -18.90 -22.66 7.89
C ILE A 79 -17.82 -22.60 8.96
N ALA A 80 -16.56 -22.79 8.58
CA ALA A 80 -15.43 -22.79 9.49
C ALA A 80 -15.33 -21.42 10.20
N GLN A 81 -15.16 -21.48 11.52
CA GLN A 81 -15.03 -20.30 12.39
C GLN A 81 -13.78 -20.43 13.24
N GLY A 82 -13.13 -19.31 13.51
CA GLY A 82 -11.94 -19.30 14.34
C GLY A 82 -11.28 -17.95 14.36
N VAL A 83 -10.15 -17.88 15.05
CA VAL A 83 -9.25 -16.74 15.07
C VAL A 83 -7.91 -17.19 14.50
N VAL A 84 -7.40 -16.45 13.55
CA VAL A 84 -6.10 -16.71 12.91
C VAL A 84 -5.18 -15.54 13.22
N LEU A 85 -4.02 -15.84 13.79
CA LEU A 85 -2.98 -14.88 14.09
C LEU A 85 -1.89 -15.01 13.02
N VAL A 86 -1.55 -13.88 12.37
CA VAL A 86 -0.47 -13.86 11.37
C VAL A 86 0.48 -12.72 11.72
N ASP A 87 1.73 -13.06 11.94
CA ASP A 87 2.78 -12.08 12.17
C ASP A 87 3.39 -11.69 10.82
N GLU A 88 3.62 -10.38 10.60
CA GLU A 88 4.20 -9.83 9.39
C GLU A 88 3.55 -10.34 8.09
N ILE A 89 2.25 -10.07 7.93
CA ILE A 89 1.45 -10.56 6.78
C ILE A 89 2.05 -10.19 5.42
N GLU A 90 2.83 -9.12 5.34
CA GLU A 90 3.51 -8.65 4.14
C GLU A 90 4.73 -9.44 3.72
N MET A 91 5.24 -10.35 4.55
CA MET A 91 6.48 -11.07 4.30
C MET A 91 6.48 -11.75 2.93
N HIS A 92 7.50 -11.46 2.13
CA HIS A 92 7.69 -11.99 0.77
C HIS A 92 6.57 -11.67 -0.23
N LEU A 93 5.59 -10.82 0.12
CA LEU A 93 4.52 -10.44 -0.79
C LEU A 93 4.96 -9.36 -1.78
N HIS A 94 4.61 -9.57 -3.05
CA HIS A 94 4.72 -8.50 -4.04
C HIS A 94 3.78 -7.33 -3.70
N PRO A 95 4.14 -6.05 -3.95
CA PRO A 95 3.33 -4.88 -3.58
C PRO A 95 1.86 -4.96 -3.98
N ARG A 96 1.55 -5.51 -5.17
CA ARG A 96 0.16 -5.70 -5.62
C ARG A 96 -0.64 -6.67 -4.73
N TRP A 97 0.04 -7.62 -4.09
CA TRP A 97 -0.59 -8.58 -3.20
C TRP A 97 -0.81 -8.00 -1.82
N LYS A 98 0.16 -7.25 -1.30
CA LYS A 98 0.02 -6.52 -0.04
C LYS A 98 -1.28 -5.72 0.02
N MET A 99 -1.64 -5.04 -1.09
CA MET A 99 -2.88 -4.27 -1.17
C MET A 99 -4.18 -5.11 -1.17
N ARG A 100 -4.10 -6.42 -1.37
CA ARG A 100 -5.27 -7.29 -1.55
C ARG A 100 -5.34 -8.43 -0.54
N VAL A 101 -4.25 -8.75 0.14
CA VAL A 101 -4.16 -9.95 0.98
C VAL A 101 -5.28 -10.00 2.02
N MET A 102 -5.55 -8.90 2.73
CA MET A 102 -6.59 -8.87 3.75
C MET A 102 -7.99 -9.04 3.17
N SER A 103 -8.30 -8.34 2.09
CA SER A 103 -9.61 -8.48 1.42
C SER A 103 -9.80 -9.87 0.81
N SER A 104 -8.73 -10.50 0.34
CA SER A 104 -8.76 -11.87 -0.18
C SER A 104 -8.95 -12.90 0.92
N LEU A 105 -8.26 -12.75 2.07
CA LEU A 105 -8.45 -13.61 3.24
C LEU A 105 -9.88 -13.55 3.78
N ARG A 106 -10.45 -12.33 3.92
CA ARG A 106 -11.84 -12.15 4.36
C ARG A 106 -12.86 -12.81 3.42
N LYS A 107 -12.60 -12.77 2.11
CA LYS A 107 -13.46 -13.45 1.11
C LYS A 107 -13.31 -14.97 1.18
N ALA A 108 -12.08 -15.47 1.37
CA ALA A 108 -11.81 -16.90 1.42
C ALA A 108 -12.32 -17.55 2.71
N PHE A 109 -12.34 -16.79 3.82
CA PHE A 109 -12.73 -17.27 5.14
C PHE A 109 -13.70 -16.29 5.82
N PRO A 110 -14.96 -16.22 5.39
CA PRO A 110 -15.89 -15.16 5.77
C PRO A 110 -16.31 -15.16 7.26
N ARG A 111 -16.05 -16.24 7.99
CA ARG A 111 -16.37 -16.41 9.41
C ARG A 111 -15.15 -16.52 10.31
N VAL A 112 -13.97 -16.26 9.77
CA VAL A 112 -12.70 -16.28 10.51
C VAL A 112 -12.29 -14.86 10.85
N GLN A 113 -11.95 -14.59 12.09
CA GLN A 113 -11.32 -13.35 12.51
C GLN A 113 -9.82 -13.44 12.27
N PHE A 114 -9.28 -12.51 11.52
CA PHE A 114 -7.83 -12.36 11.33
C PHE A 114 -7.30 -11.25 12.25
N ILE A 115 -6.28 -11.56 13.02
CA ILE A 115 -5.48 -10.59 13.77
C ILE A 115 -4.08 -10.67 13.19
N VAL A 116 -3.66 -9.60 12.52
CA VAL A 116 -2.41 -9.58 11.77
C VAL A 116 -1.53 -8.44 12.23
N THR A 117 -0.21 -8.64 12.21
CA THR A 117 0.74 -7.54 12.33
C THR A 117 1.28 -7.18 10.98
N THR A 118 1.62 -5.91 10.79
CA THR A 118 2.27 -5.40 9.59
C THR A 118 3.04 -4.12 9.89
N HIS A 119 4.11 -3.90 9.17
CA HIS A 119 4.84 -2.63 9.11
C HIS A 119 4.83 -2.03 7.69
N ASP A 120 3.95 -2.55 6.81
CA ASP A 120 3.84 -2.09 5.42
C ASP A 120 2.53 -1.34 5.17
N PRO A 121 2.59 -0.06 4.72
CA PRO A 121 1.41 0.76 4.50
C PRO A 121 0.48 0.18 3.42
N LEU A 122 0.98 -0.65 2.52
CA LEU A 122 0.17 -1.27 1.48
C LEU A 122 -0.80 -2.32 2.04
N CYS A 123 -0.44 -2.98 3.15
CA CYS A 123 -1.32 -3.94 3.82
C CYS A 123 -2.45 -3.26 4.59
N VAL A 124 -2.23 -2.02 5.05
CA VAL A 124 -3.23 -1.21 5.75
C VAL A 124 -4.26 -0.62 4.79
N ARG A 125 -3.90 -0.46 3.51
CA ARG A 125 -4.83 0.08 2.51
C ARG A 125 -6.05 -0.83 2.32
N GLY A 126 -7.23 -0.22 2.34
CA GLY A 126 -8.48 -0.95 2.18
C GLY A 126 -9.00 -1.60 3.47
N MET A 127 -8.43 -1.21 4.62
CA MET A 127 -9.01 -1.49 5.93
C MET A 127 -10.13 -0.49 6.21
N ASP A 128 -11.14 -0.95 6.91
CA ASP A 128 -12.24 -0.10 7.36
C ASP A 128 -11.86 0.65 8.65
N ASN A 129 -12.61 1.71 8.95
CA ASN A 129 -12.38 2.50 10.15
C ASN A 129 -12.49 1.62 11.41
N GLY A 130 -11.50 1.72 12.30
CA GLY A 130 -11.41 0.94 13.54
C GLY A 130 -10.83 -0.47 13.40
N GLU A 131 -10.48 -0.91 12.18
CA GLU A 131 -9.81 -2.20 11.97
C GLU A 131 -8.29 -2.14 12.22
N VAL A 132 -7.70 -0.94 12.17
CA VAL A 132 -6.27 -0.75 12.36
C VAL A 132 -5.99 -0.23 13.76
N VAL A 133 -5.10 -0.91 14.46
CA VAL A 133 -4.63 -0.53 15.80
C VAL A 133 -3.14 -0.25 15.72
N VAL A 134 -2.74 0.98 16.06
CA VAL A 134 -1.32 1.37 16.13
C VAL A 134 -0.81 1.20 17.55
N LEU A 135 0.24 0.39 17.70
CA LEU A 135 0.94 0.18 18.97
C LEU A 135 2.15 1.12 19.04
N THR A 136 2.25 1.88 20.11
CA THR A 136 3.37 2.81 20.33
C THR A 136 3.95 2.63 21.72
N ARG A 137 5.18 3.11 21.93
CA ARG A 137 5.81 3.17 23.26
C ARG A 137 5.55 4.52 23.90
N ASN A 138 5.04 4.50 25.12
CA ASN A 138 4.94 5.70 25.93
C ASN A 138 6.30 6.07 26.56
N GLU A 139 6.40 7.26 27.14
CA GLU A 139 7.63 7.77 27.79
C GLU A 139 8.15 6.88 28.91
N ARG A 140 7.30 6.06 29.52
CA ARG A 140 7.64 5.12 30.60
C ARG A 140 8.06 3.74 30.08
N GLY A 141 8.17 3.58 28.75
CA GLY A 141 8.55 2.33 28.09
C GLY A 141 7.42 1.29 27.95
N GLY A 142 6.21 1.60 28.43
CA GLY A 142 5.03 0.76 28.25
C GLY A 142 4.47 0.83 26.84
N ILE A 143 3.75 -0.22 26.41
CA ILE A 143 3.04 -0.24 25.12
C ILE A 143 1.65 0.32 25.34
N THR A 144 1.21 1.20 24.44
CA THR A 144 -0.14 1.78 24.41
C THR A 144 -0.63 1.83 22.97
N THR A 145 -1.93 2.01 22.80
CA THR A 145 -2.56 2.21 21.49
C THR A 145 -2.76 3.70 21.24
N LEU A 146 -2.59 4.12 19.99
CA LEU A 146 -3.01 5.45 19.57
C LEU A 146 -4.54 5.47 19.41
N ALA A 147 -5.15 6.52 19.97
CA ALA A 147 -6.58 6.82 19.79
C ALA A 147 -6.79 7.82 18.65
N ASP A 148 -8.03 7.92 18.17
CA ASP A 148 -8.47 8.93 17.21
C ASP A 148 -7.68 8.98 15.90
N LEU A 149 -7.29 7.79 15.40
CA LEU A 149 -6.61 7.68 14.12
C LEU A 149 -7.52 8.11 12.96
N PRO A 150 -6.99 8.84 11.97
CA PRO A 150 -7.76 9.22 10.78
C PRO A 150 -8.19 7.99 9.97
N ASP A 151 -9.27 8.11 9.19
CA ASP A 151 -9.73 7.05 8.30
C ASP A 151 -8.65 6.74 7.23
N VAL A 152 -8.25 5.49 7.11
CA VAL A 152 -7.28 5.02 6.11
C VAL A 152 -7.88 4.93 4.72
N SER A 153 -9.22 4.94 4.60
CA SER A 153 -9.90 4.85 3.31
C SER A 153 -9.57 6.06 2.44
N GLY A 154 -9.07 5.81 1.25
CA GLY A 154 -8.66 6.86 0.33
C GLY A 154 -7.27 7.46 0.54
N MET A 155 -6.55 7.13 1.62
CA MET A 155 -5.17 7.57 1.78
C MET A 155 -4.26 6.91 0.75
N ARG A 156 -3.28 7.69 0.23
CA ARG A 156 -2.18 7.15 -0.56
C ARG A 156 -1.14 6.52 0.36
N ALA A 157 -0.31 5.60 -0.17
CA ALA A 157 0.75 4.96 0.61
C ALA A 157 1.69 5.99 1.27
N GLU A 158 2.03 7.06 0.56
CA GLU A 158 2.85 8.16 1.08
C GLU A 158 2.17 8.91 2.23
N GLN A 159 0.86 9.16 2.12
CA GLN A 159 0.09 9.78 3.20
C GLN A 159 0.00 8.89 4.44
N LEU A 160 -0.11 7.56 4.27
CA LEU A 160 -0.05 6.61 5.36
C LEU A 160 1.33 6.62 6.03
N LEU A 161 2.42 6.60 5.25
CA LEU A 161 3.79 6.64 5.78
C LEU A 161 4.06 7.89 6.61
N THR A 162 3.54 9.05 6.20
CA THR A 162 3.74 10.32 6.90
C THR A 162 2.64 10.65 7.93
N SER A 163 1.66 9.76 8.10
CA SER A 163 0.61 9.89 9.11
C SER A 163 1.02 9.29 10.46
N GLU A 164 0.11 9.40 11.44
CA GLU A 164 0.27 8.80 12.76
C GLU A 164 0.34 7.27 12.74
N TYR A 165 -0.07 6.63 11.62
CA TYR A 165 0.02 5.19 11.45
C TYR A 165 1.48 4.69 11.41
N PHE A 166 2.37 5.43 10.74
CA PHE A 166 3.78 5.03 10.54
C PHE A 166 4.78 6.05 11.08
N GLY A 167 4.37 7.30 11.28
CA GLY A 167 5.13 8.33 11.97
C GLY A 167 6.40 8.80 11.25
N LEU A 168 6.52 8.57 9.92
CA LEU A 168 7.63 9.11 9.16
C LEU A 168 7.49 10.63 9.01
N SER A 169 8.55 11.36 9.25
CA SER A 169 8.56 12.82 9.06
C SER A 169 8.49 13.24 7.60
N SER A 170 9.05 12.43 6.70
CA SER A 170 9.09 12.67 5.26
C SER A 170 9.38 11.38 4.51
N THR A 171 8.92 11.28 3.27
CA THR A 171 9.27 10.24 2.29
C THR A 171 10.28 10.74 1.26
N ILE A 172 10.67 12.01 1.34
CA ILE A 172 11.66 12.65 0.47
C ILE A 172 13.06 12.23 0.92
N ASP A 173 13.99 12.13 -0.02
CA ASP A 173 15.40 11.91 0.25
C ASP A 173 15.92 12.89 1.32
N PRO A 174 16.64 12.43 2.36
CA PRO A 174 17.08 13.29 3.46
C PRO A 174 17.90 14.51 3.02
N ASP A 175 18.78 14.35 2.01
CA ASP A 175 19.61 15.45 1.51
C ASP A 175 18.75 16.49 0.77
N LEU A 176 17.77 16.02 0.00
CA LEU A 176 16.82 16.90 -0.67
C LEU A 176 15.92 17.62 0.33
N HIS A 177 15.45 16.92 1.36
CA HIS A 177 14.65 17.51 2.44
C HIS A 177 15.43 18.60 3.18
N LEU A 178 16.70 18.35 3.51
CA LEU A 178 17.59 19.32 4.16
C LEU A 178 17.87 20.53 3.23
N GLY A 179 18.06 20.30 1.93
CA GLY A 179 18.24 21.35 0.94
C GLY A 179 17.01 22.28 0.86
N ILE A 180 15.82 21.68 0.81
CA ILE A 180 14.56 22.43 0.80
C ILE A 180 14.37 23.25 2.09
N ALA A 181 14.68 22.65 3.25
CA ALA A 181 14.58 23.34 4.54
C ALA A 181 15.52 24.54 4.62
N ARG A 182 16.78 24.40 4.20
CA ARG A 182 17.76 25.49 4.13
C ARG A 182 17.32 26.60 3.19
N LEU A 183 16.77 26.24 2.02
CA LEU A 183 16.23 27.21 1.06
C LEU A 183 15.05 27.96 1.67
N ALA A 184 14.14 27.28 2.35
CA ALA A 184 12.99 27.89 3.01
C ALA A 184 13.41 28.86 4.14
N GLU A 185 14.41 28.48 4.96
CA GLU A 185 14.98 29.36 5.97
C GLU A 185 15.67 30.60 5.36
N GLY A 186 16.43 30.40 4.27
CA GLY A 186 17.07 31.51 3.55
C GLY A 186 16.05 32.52 3.03
N VAL A 187 14.99 32.04 2.41
CA VAL A 187 13.88 32.89 1.88
C VAL A 187 13.10 33.57 3.01
N ALA A 188 12.93 32.90 4.15
CA ALA A 188 12.26 33.49 5.31
C ALA A 188 13.10 34.58 5.98
N SER A 189 14.42 34.42 5.98
CA SER A 189 15.37 35.38 6.58
C SER A 189 15.69 36.58 5.68
N ASP A 190 15.70 36.39 4.38
CA ASP A 190 15.89 37.43 3.38
C ASP A 190 14.91 37.26 2.19
N PRO A 191 13.75 37.95 2.23
CA PRO A 191 12.78 37.92 1.14
C PRO A 191 13.30 38.39 -0.21
N ALA A 192 14.43 39.13 -0.22
CA ALA A 192 15.09 39.59 -1.44
C ALA A 192 16.15 38.61 -1.98
N LEU A 193 16.35 37.48 -1.29
CA LEU A 193 17.27 36.44 -1.72
C LEU A 193 16.91 35.95 -3.12
N GLN A 194 17.81 36.20 -4.07
CA GLN A 194 17.64 35.62 -5.42
C GLN A 194 17.79 34.11 -5.34
N ILE A 195 16.70 33.43 -5.61
CA ILE A 195 16.66 31.96 -5.67
C ILE A 195 17.38 31.57 -6.97
N GLY A 196 18.67 31.24 -6.84
CA GLY A 196 19.54 30.93 -7.98
C GLY A 196 19.46 29.49 -8.46
N ALA A 197 20.45 29.06 -9.25
CA ALA A 197 20.57 27.74 -9.85
C ALA A 197 20.44 26.56 -8.85
N GLU A 198 20.76 26.77 -7.58
CA GLU A 198 20.64 25.77 -6.51
C GLU A 198 19.17 25.38 -6.23
N ALA A 199 18.28 26.36 -6.26
CA ALA A 199 16.85 26.10 -6.11
C ALA A 199 16.24 25.42 -7.34
N ASP A 200 16.66 25.80 -8.53
CA ASP A 200 16.24 25.14 -9.78
C ASP A 200 16.69 23.67 -9.79
N GLU A 201 17.89 23.38 -9.30
CA GLU A 201 18.38 22.00 -9.16
C GLU A 201 17.57 21.22 -8.12
N LEU A 202 17.33 21.78 -6.93
CA LEU A 202 16.52 21.13 -5.89
C LEU A 202 15.09 20.86 -6.36
N VAL A 203 14.46 21.82 -7.03
CA VAL A 203 13.09 21.63 -7.57
C VAL A 203 13.06 20.64 -8.72
N SER A 204 14.11 20.58 -9.56
CA SER A 204 14.20 19.58 -10.63
C SER A 204 14.32 18.15 -10.11
N ARG A 205 14.91 17.99 -8.92
CA ARG A 205 15.01 16.70 -8.20
C ARG A 205 13.72 16.32 -7.47
N LEU A 206 12.81 17.24 -7.25
CA LEU A 206 11.48 16.97 -6.72
C LEU A 206 10.63 16.27 -7.79
N THR A 207 10.68 14.96 -7.84
CA THR A 207 9.79 14.19 -8.70
C THR A 207 8.39 14.14 -8.06
N VAL A 208 7.48 14.97 -8.54
CA VAL A 208 6.10 15.05 -8.04
C VAL A 208 5.22 13.89 -8.56
N GLY A 209 5.84 12.84 -9.11
CA GLY A 209 5.20 11.65 -9.67
C GLY A 209 4.92 11.74 -11.16
N ASP A 210 4.74 10.58 -11.80
CA ASP A 210 4.60 10.44 -13.27
C ASP A 210 3.19 10.74 -13.81
N SER A 211 2.26 11.20 -12.98
CA SER A 211 0.92 11.56 -13.47
C SER A 211 0.96 12.93 -14.20
N ALA A 212 0.18 13.06 -15.26
CA ALA A 212 0.08 14.32 -16.01
C ALA A 212 -0.27 15.52 -15.10
N SER A 213 -1.10 15.30 -14.07
CA SER A 213 -1.42 16.33 -13.07
C SER A 213 -0.22 16.71 -12.21
N ALA A 214 0.64 15.77 -11.86
CA ALA A 214 1.85 16.03 -11.09
C ALA A 214 2.88 16.80 -11.92
N GLN A 215 3.04 16.44 -13.19
CA GLN A 215 3.91 17.15 -14.14
C GLN A 215 3.45 18.59 -14.35
N ILE A 216 2.14 18.84 -14.51
CA ILE A 216 1.57 20.18 -14.63
C ILE A 216 1.84 21.01 -13.36
N ILE A 217 1.70 20.42 -12.17
CA ILE A 217 1.98 21.11 -10.90
C ILE A 217 3.47 21.45 -10.80
N GLN A 218 4.36 20.52 -11.18
CA GLN A 218 5.80 20.74 -11.18
C GLN A 218 6.20 21.83 -12.16
N GLU A 219 5.65 21.80 -13.37
CA GLU A 219 5.92 22.81 -14.41
C GLU A 219 5.38 24.19 -14.02
N ALA A 220 4.18 24.26 -13.44
CA ALA A 220 3.61 25.47 -12.89
C ALA A 220 4.44 26.04 -11.72
N LEU A 221 4.98 25.18 -10.87
CA LEU A 221 5.86 25.58 -9.77
C LEU A 221 7.19 26.12 -10.28
N LEU A 222 7.80 25.48 -11.27
CA LEU A 222 9.03 25.93 -11.92
C LEU A 222 8.82 27.27 -12.65
N GLN A 223 7.70 27.42 -13.36
CA GLN A 223 7.35 28.67 -14.02
C GLN A 223 7.13 29.80 -12.99
N TYR A 224 6.41 29.51 -11.90
CA TYR A 224 6.19 30.44 -10.81
C TYR A 224 7.49 30.89 -10.15
N LEU A 225 8.45 30.00 -9.93
CA LEU A 225 9.76 30.31 -9.38
C LEU A 225 10.60 31.16 -10.33
N ARG A 226 10.53 30.95 -11.65
CA ARG A 226 11.21 31.77 -12.68
C ARG A 226 10.61 33.16 -12.84
N GLU A 227 9.30 33.29 -12.67
CA GLU A 227 8.60 34.61 -12.75
C GLU A 227 8.80 35.45 -11.48
N ARG A 228 9.40 34.88 -10.44
CA ARG A 228 9.64 35.52 -9.15
C ARG A 228 10.84 36.49 -9.10
N GLU A 229 11.35 36.91 -10.25
CA GLU A 229 12.35 38.02 -10.35
C GLU A 229 11.83 39.40 -9.84
N LYS A 230 10.56 39.45 -9.37
CA LYS A 230 9.99 40.65 -8.72
C LYS A 230 9.64 40.32 -7.27
N PRO A 231 9.98 41.25 -6.31
CA PRO A 231 9.62 41.04 -4.90
C PRO A 231 8.11 40.86 -4.76
N LEU A 232 7.67 39.71 -4.28
CA LEU A 232 6.26 39.48 -3.95
C LEU A 232 6.02 40.02 -2.54
N ASP A 233 5.13 40.98 -2.43
CA ASP A 233 4.39 41.21 -1.20
C ASP A 233 3.76 39.90 -0.77
N ALA A 234 3.84 39.59 0.52
CA ALA A 234 3.32 38.32 1.11
C ALA A 234 1.97 37.99 0.47
N LEU A 235 1.83 36.76 -0.05
CA LEU A 235 0.62 36.27 -0.71
C LEU A 235 -0.60 36.64 0.12
N SER A 236 -1.32 37.69 -0.31
CA SER A 236 -2.56 38.07 0.32
C SER A 236 -3.52 36.86 0.25
N PRO A 237 -4.42 36.66 1.22
CA PRO A 237 -5.42 35.59 1.17
C PRO A 237 -6.18 35.55 -0.16
N ASN A 238 -6.36 36.70 -0.82
CA ASN A 238 -6.96 36.80 -2.13
C ASN A 238 -6.10 36.21 -3.26
N ALA A 239 -4.78 36.37 -3.24
CA ALA A 239 -3.89 35.81 -4.27
C ALA A 239 -3.85 34.28 -4.18
N ARG A 240 -3.88 33.73 -2.96
CA ARG A 240 -3.99 32.27 -2.73
C ARG A 240 -5.32 31.72 -3.25
N ALA A 241 -6.43 32.41 -2.97
CA ALA A 241 -7.76 32.01 -3.45
C ALA A 241 -7.86 32.08 -4.98
N THR A 242 -7.24 33.08 -5.60
CA THR A 242 -7.18 33.24 -7.05
C THR A 242 -6.37 32.13 -7.72
N ALA A 243 -5.20 31.78 -7.17
CA ALA A 243 -4.37 30.70 -7.68
C ALA A 243 -5.07 29.33 -7.56
N VAL A 244 -5.68 29.04 -6.41
CA VAL A 244 -6.49 27.84 -6.20
C VAL A 244 -7.67 27.79 -7.18
N GLY A 245 -8.34 28.92 -7.39
CA GLY A 245 -9.46 29.03 -8.34
C GLY A 245 -9.03 28.83 -9.80
N ALA A 246 -7.82 29.25 -10.19
CA ALA A 246 -7.26 29.02 -11.52
C ALA A 246 -6.95 27.55 -11.76
N VAL A 247 -6.27 26.89 -10.81
CA VAL A 247 -5.98 25.45 -10.86
C VAL A 247 -7.29 24.64 -10.90
N PHE A 248 -8.28 25.02 -10.09
CA PHE A 248 -9.59 24.35 -10.07
C PHE A 248 -10.35 24.48 -11.40
N ARG A 249 -10.28 25.62 -12.06
CA ARG A 249 -10.86 25.83 -13.40
C ARG A 249 -10.15 25.00 -14.47
N ALA A 250 -8.81 24.96 -14.45
CA ALA A 250 -8.01 24.15 -15.37
C ALA A 250 -8.32 22.66 -15.25
N LEU A 251 -8.45 22.13 -14.01
CA LEU A 251 -8.84 20.75 -13.76
C LEU A 251 -10.28 20.41 -14.18
N ARG A 252 -11.16 21.40 -14.19
CA ARG A 252 -12.56 21.22 -14.64
C ARG A 252 -12.69 21.23 -16.17
N SER A 253 -11.90 22.03 -16.88
CA SER A 253 -11.90 22.06 -18.35
C SER A 253 -11.30 20.79 -18.96
N SER A 254 -10.34 20.13 -18.31
CA SER A 254 -9.77 18.85 -18.76
C SER A 254 -10.68 17.63 -18.58
N ARG A 255 -11.83 17.77 -17.93
CA ARG A 255 -12.87 16.72 -17.80
C ARG A 255 -13.97 16.80 -18.83
N ALA A 256 -13.94 17.77 -19.75
CA ALA A 256 -14.97 18.02 -20.74
C ALA A 256 -14.53 17.63 -22.18
N GLU A 257 -13.37 17.04 -22.35
CA GLU A 257 -12.89 16.31 -23.52
C GLU A 257 -12.69 14.82 -23.16
#